data_c94045c76d82f282809a13ad9f2a1983
#
_entry.id   c94045c76d82f282809a13ad9f2a1983
#
_cell.length_a   1.000
_cell.length_b   1.000
_cell.length_c   1.000
_cell.angle_alpha   90.00
_cell.angle_beta   90.00
_cell.angle_gamma   90.00
#
_symmetry.space_group_name_H-M   'P 1'
#
loop_
_entity.id
_entity.type
_entity.pdbx_description
1 polymer ?
#
loop_
_entity_poly.entity_id
_entity_poly.type
_entity_poly.pdbx_seq_one_letter_code
_entity_poly.pdbx_strand_id
1 'polypeptide(L)'
;MDDAREPVSLDDADLAGLVERLVEEERRLSARRTTLHLRIDFLRGGGYAHLDASLDQLRELEHEEQEVSSRRHEVHARLEHALAERHRHAGGLVPG
;
A
#
# COMPACT_ATOMS: atom_id res chain seq x y z
N MET A 1 -16.93 -25.12 -9.39
CA MET A 1 -16.81 -24.71 -9.41
C MET A 1 -16.37 -23.95 -9.39
N ASP A 2 -15.95 -23.62 -9.46
CA ASP A 2 -15.49 -22.88 -9.39
C ASP A 2 -15.60 -21.81 -9.25
N ASP A 3 -15.95 -21.51 -9.03
CA ASP A 3 -16.33 -20.53 -8.64
C ASP A 3 -15.37 -19.63 -8.14
N ALA A 4 -14.63 -20.11 -7.74
CA ALA A 4 -13.64 -19.39 -7.16
C ALA A 4 -13.14 -18.37 -8.06
N ARG A 5 -13.24 -18.56 -9.22
CA ARG A 5 -12.78 -17.66 -10.02
C ARG A 5 -13.70 -16.76 -10.46
N GLU A 6 -14.78 -16.82 -10.01
CA GLU A 6 -15.70 -16.00 -10.38
C GLU A 6 -15.37 -14.72 -9.93
N PRO A 7 -15.42 -13.81 -10.56
CA PRO A 7 -15.12 -12.53 -10.25
C PRO A 7 -16.09 -12.06 -9.49
N VAL A 8 -16.25 -12.37 -8.66
CA VAL A 8 -17.03 -12.04 -7.96
C VAL A 8 -17.44 -10.82 -7.70
N SER A 9 -18.55 -10.63 -7.65
CA SER A 9 -19.12 -9.49 -7.30
C SER A 9 -19.24 -9.47 -5.87
N LEU A 10 -18.52 -8.70 -5.17
CA LEU A 10 -18.68 -8.56 -3.76
C LEU A 10 -19.92 -7.76 -3.50
N ASP A 11 -20.64 -8.10 -2.47
CA ASP A 11 -21.79 -7.28 -2.10
C ASP A 11 -21.27 -6.03 -1.40
N ASP A 12 -22.17 -5.12 -1.07
CA ASP A 12 -21.76 -3.83 -0.53
C ASP A 12 -21.03 -3.95 0.79
N ALA A 13 -21.44 -4.86 1.64
CA ALA A 13 -20.77 -5.02 2.92
C ALA A 13 -19.36 -5.57 2.76
N ASP A 14 -19.19 -6.54 1.87
CA ASP A 14 -17.88 -7.11 1.61
C ASP A 14 -16.97 -6.08 0.99
N LEU A 15 -17.50 -5.27 0.09
CA LEU A 15 -16.72 -4.26 -0.58
C LEU A 15 -16.31 -3.17 0.41
N ALA A 16 -17.19 -2.77 1.31
CA ALA A 16 -16.84 -1.79 2.32
C ALA A 16 -15.74 -2.31 3.23
N GLY A 17 -15.83 -3.59 3.61
CA GLY A 17 -14.79 -4.19 4.43
C GLY A 17 -13.46 -4.25 3.71
N LEU A 18 -13.48 -4.56 2.43
CA LEU A 18 -12.26 -4.58 1.65
C LEU A 18 -11.64 -3.18 1.58
N VAL A 19 -12.45 -2.17 1.33
CA VAL A 19 -11.97 -0.80 1.26
C VAL A 19 -11.32 -0.42 2.59
N GLU A 20 -11.95 -0.75 3.71
CA GLU A 20 -11.40 -0.43 5.02
C GLU A 20 -10.06 -1.09 5.25
N ARG A 21 -9.95 -2.36 4.87
CA ARG A 21 -8.68 -3.07 5.05
C ARG A 21 -7.59 -2.48 4.17
N LEU A 22 -7.92 -2.11 2.96
CA LEU A 22 -6.93 -1.53 2.05
C LEU A 22 -6.50 -0.15 2.52
N VAL A 23 -7.43 0.65 3.04
CA VAL A 23 -7.09 1.96 3.57
C VAL A 23 -6.15 1.81 4.76
N GLU A 24 -6.44 0.83 5.62
CA GLU A 24 -5.59 0.62 6.78
C GLU A 24 -4.20 0.13 6.37
N GLU A 25 -4.14 -0.76 5.40
CA GLU A 25 -2.85 -1.24 4.92
C GLU A 25 -2.07 -0.11 4.29
N GLU A 26 -2.72 0.73 3.50
CA GLU A 26 -2.06 1.86 2.86
C GLU A 26 -1.50 2.81 3.91
N ARG A 27 -2.25 3.03 4.98
CA ARG A 27 -1.80 3.90 6.06
C ARG A 27 -0.56 3.34 6.74
N ARG A 28 -0.55 2.04 7.00
CA ARG A 28 0.61 1.41 7.62
C ARG A 28 1.84 1.47 6.73
N LEU A 29 1.64 1.25 5.43
CA LEU A 29 2.75 1.30 4.49
C LEU A 29 3.29 2.71 4.35
N SER A 30 2.42 3.71 4.35
CA SER A 30 2.85 5.11 4.29
C SER A 30 3.65 5.49 5.52
N ALA A 31 3.20 5.04 6.70
CA ALA A 31 3.93 5.33 7.93
C ALA A 31 5.29 4.63 7.91
N ARG A 32 5.33 3.39 7.42
CA ARG A 32 6.61 2.68 7.33
C ARG A 32 7.55 3.38 6.37
N ARG A 33 7.04 3.83 5.24
CA ARG A 33 7.84 4.52 4.25
C ARG A 33 8.45 5.80 4.83
N THR A 34 7.65 6.54 5.60
CA THR A 34 8.12 7.76 6.24
C THR A 34 9.26 7.44 7.22
N THR A 35 9.09 6.39 8.02
CA THR A 35 10.13 6.00 8.96
C THR A 35 11.41 5.61 8.23
N LEU A 36 11.28 4.87 7.14
CA LEU A 36 12.45 4.45 6.37
C LEU A 36 13.16 5.65 5.76
N HIS A 37 12.40 6.59 5.24
CA HIS A 37 12.99 7.80 4.66
C HIS A 37 13.78 8.59 5.71
N LEU A 38 13.24 8.70 6.91
CA LEU A 38 13.94 9.41 7.97
C LEU A 38 15.26 8.74 8.31
N ARG A 39 15.26 7.41 8.36
CA ARG A 39 16.49 6.68 8.66
C ARG A 39 17.51 6.81 7.54
N ILE A 40 17.03 6.73 6.30
CA ILE A 40 17.90 6.86 5.15
C ILE A 40 18.50 8.26 5.14
N ASP A 41 17.70 9.28 5.36
CA ASP A 41 18.19 10.66 5.39
C ASP A 41 19.23 10.85 6.49
N PHE A 42 19.00 10.25 7.65
CA PHE A 42 19.94 10.35 8.74
C PHE A 42 21.29 9.76 8.35
N LEU A 43 21.28 8.58 7.74
CA LEU A 43 22.54 7.94 7.36
C LEU A 43 23.22 8.69 6.23
N ARG A 44 22.46 9.18 5.27
CA ARG A 44 23.04 9.94 4.16
C ARG A 44 23.56 11.29 4.61
N GLY A 45 22.93 11.84 5.65
CA GLY A 45 23.30 13.15 6.14
C GLY A 45 24.55 13.15 6.99
N GLY A 46 25.23 12.02 7.07
CA GLY A 46 26.48 12.01 7.75
C GLY A 46 26.49 11.30 9.06
N GLY A 47 25.39 10.76 9.48
CA GLY A 47 25.36 10.08 10.75
C GLY A 47 26.54 9.14 10.92
N TYR A 48 26.47 8.00 10.33
CA TYR A 48 27.57 7.04 10.41
C TYR A 48 28.04 6.66 9.02
N ALA A 49 27.93 7.58 8.09
CA ALA A 49 28.18 7.27 6.70
C ALA A 49 29.61 6.80 6.43
N HIS A 50 30.51 7.11 7.30
CA HIS A 50 31.92 6.72 7.12
C HIS A 50 32.18 5.29 7.57
N LEU A 51 31.20 4.60 8.09
CA LEU A 51 31.40 3.22 8.53
C LEU A 51 30.84 2.26 7.52
N ASP A 52 31.58 1.17 7.26
CA ASP A 52 31.11 0.16 6.33
C ASP A 52 29.76 -0.40 6.72
N ALA A 53 29.57 -0.61 8.02
CA ALA A 53 28.31 -1.14 8.50
C ALA A 53 27.15 -0.19 8.17
N SER A 54 27.44 1.12 8.17
CA SER A 54 26.39 2.08 7.84
C SER A 54 26.04 2.05 6.38
N LEU A 55 27.00 1.78 5.51
CA LEU A 55 26.69 1.66 4.09
C LEU A 55 25.84 0.44 3.81
N ASP A 56 26.15 -0.67 4.46
CA ASP A 56 25.34 -1.88 4.32
C ASP A 56 23.92 -1.61 4.84
N GLN A 57 23.85 -0.95 5.98
CA GLN A 57 22.56 -0.63 6.56
C GLN A 57 21.77 0.29 5.64
N LEU A 58 22.43 1.25 5.03
CA LEU A 58 21.77 2.16 4.11
C LEU A 58 21.20 1.40 2.92
N ARG A 59 21.96 0.46 2.37
CA ARG A 59 21.47 -0.34 1.25
C ARG A 59 20.28 -1.16 1.64
N GLU A 60 20.29 -1.75 2.82
CA GLU A 60 19.16 -2.54 3.29
C GLU A 60 17.92 -1.67 3.46
N LEU A 61 18.11 -0.47 4.01
CA LEU A 61 16.97 0.43 4.19
C LEU A 61 16.43 0.89 2.84
N GLU A 62 17.31 1.16 1.89
CA GLU A 62 16.86 1.57 0.56
C GLU A 62 16.10 0.45 -0.13
N HIS A 63 16.57 -0.78 0.05
CA HIS A 63 15.89 -1.93 -0.52
C HIS A 63 14.50 -2.10 0.11
N GLU A 64 14.45 -1.99 1.42
CA GLU A 64 13.17 -2.11 2.13
C GLU A 64 12.21 -0.98 1.71
N GLU A 65 12.75 0.22 1.54
CA GLU A 65 11.93 1.35 1.14
C GLU A 65 11.33 1.09 -0.25
N GLN A 66 12.10 0.50 -1.15
CA GLN A 66 11.58 0.17 -2.47
C GLN A 66 10.49 -0.88 -2.40
N GLU A 67 10.67 -1.87 -1.55
CA GLU A 67 9.66 -2.90 -1.39
C GLU A 67 8.36 -2.31 -0.81
N VAL A 68 8.51 -1.43 0.18
CA VAL A 68 7.34 -0.80 0.78
C VAL A 68 6.64 0.08 -0.24
N SER A 69 7.39 0.83 -1.03
CA SER A 69 6.81 1.70 -2.06
C SER A 69 6.07 0.90 -3.12
N SER A 70 6.64 -0.22 -3.54
CA SER A 70 5.99 -1.08 -4.53
C SER A 70 4.70 -1.66 -3.97
N ARG A 71 4.75 -2.12 -2.73
CA ARG A 71 3.56 -2.66 -2.08
C ARG A 71 2.49 -1.58 -1.92
N ARG A 72 2.92 -0.38 -1.56
CA ARG A 72 1.99 0.73 -1.41
C ARG A 72 1.31 1.05 -2.73
N HIS A 73 2.07 1.00 -3.84
CA HIS A 73 1.49 1.20 -5.16
C HIS A 73 0.44 0.14 -5.47
N GLU A 74 0.73 -1.11 -5.16
CA GLU A 74 -0.23 -2.19 -5.38
C GLU A 74 -1.50 -1.98 -4.57
N VAL A 75 -1.33 -1.65 -3.29
CA VAL A 75 -2.46 -1.44 -2.41
C VAL A 75 -3.29 -0.26 -2.89
N HIS A 76 -2.62 0.79 -3.33
CA HIS A 76 -3.32 1.98 -3.82
C HIS A 76 -4.13 1.65 -5.07
N ALA A 77 -3.56 0.89 -5.98
CA ALA A 77 -4.28 0.50 -7.19
C ALA A 77 -5.49 -0.37 -6.85
N ARG A 78 -5.32 -1.27 -5.90
CA ARG A 78 -6.43 -2.12 -5.49
C ARG A 78 -7.51 -1.31 -4.80
N LEU A 79 -7.09 -0.32 -4.00
CA LEU A 79 -8.04 0.55 -3.33
C LEU A 79 -8.82 1.37 -4.34
N GLU A 80 -8.14 1.91 -5.33
CA GLU A 80 -8.83 2.66 -6.38
C GLU A 80 -9.85 1.80 -7.11
N HIS A 81 -9.45 0.57 -7.39
CA HIS A 81 -10.36 -0.36 -8.07
C HIS A 81 -11.57 -0.66 -7.19
N ALA A 82 -11.34 -0.90 -5.90
CA ALA A 82 -12.44 -1.20 -4.98
C ALA A 82 -13.35 0.01 -4.82
N LEU A 83 -12.79 1.21 -4.76
CA LEU A 83 -13.61 2.41 -4.67
C LEU A 83 -14.43 2.64 -5.93
N ALA A 84 -13.83 2.34 -7.08
CA ALA A 84 -14.57 2.46 -8.34
C ALA A 84 -15.71 1.46 -8.38
N GLU A 85 -15.47 0.25 -7.88
CA GLU A 85 -16.50 -0.77 -7.84
C GLU A 85 -17.64 -0.34 -6.92
N ARG A 86 -17.27 0.22 -5.76
CA ARG A 86 -18.24 0.69 -4.81
C ARG A 86 -19.07 1.82 -5.40
N HIS A 87 -18.43 2.69 -6.15
CA HIS A 87 -19.11 3.79 -6.81
C HIS A 87 -20.09 3.25 -7.87
N ARG A 88 -19.68 2.23 -8.60
CA ARG A 88 -20.58 1.64 -9.60
C ARG A 88 -21.78 1.01 -8.94
N HIS A 89 -21.60 0.38 -7.77
CA HIS A 89 -22.74 -0.19 -7.06
C HIS A 89 -23.72 0.91 -6.67
N ALA A 90 -23.21 2.00 -6.12
CA ALA A 90 -24.07 3.09 -5.74
C ALA A 90 -24.73 3.73 -6.96
N GLY A 91 -23.95 3.91 -8.02
CA GLY A 91 -24.49 4.51 -9.23
C GLY A 91 -25.55 3.66 -9.88
N GLY A 92 -25.40 2.36 -9.77
CA GLY A 92 -26.37 1.46 -10.36
C GLY A 92 -27.72 1.53 -9.70
N LEU A 93 -27.77 2.11 -8.52
CA LEU A 93 -29.05 2.22 -7.84
C LEU A 93 -29.76 3.51 -8.22
N VAL A 94 -29.08 4.37 -8.94
CA VAL A 94 -29.69 5.61 -9.28
C VAL A 94 -30.35 5.47 -10.60
N PRO A 95 -31.59 5.74 -10.69
CA PRO A 95 -32.28 5.52 -11.90
C PRO A 95 -31.75 6.49 -12.88
N GLY A 96 -31.53 6.12 -13.90
CA GLY A 96 -30.96 6.82 -14.94
C GLY A 96 -31.48 8.07 -15.38
#